data_28aaddda65e518ab2b3fdb0bb9a043c2
#
_entry.id   28aaddda65e518ab2b3fdb0bb9a043c2
#
_cell.length_a   1.000
_cell.length_b   1.000
_cell.length_c   1.000
_cell.angle_alpha   90.00
_cell.angle_beta   90.00
_cell.angle_gamma   90.00
#
_symmetry.space_group_name_H-M   'P 1'
#
loop_
_entity.id
_entity.type
_entity.pdbx_description
1 polymer ?
#
loop_
_entity_poly.entity_id
_entity_poly.type
_entity_poly.pdbx_seq_one_letter_code
_entity_poly.pdbx_strand_id
1 'polypeptide(L)'
;VQDTTVDSRADDLRHALGDRISLAADPGYDAARMPWNLAADQRPYAVARPVTAEDVVDVVRAAAAAGLRIAPQSTGHAASALAETDLSDTVLVVLAGLRGVTVDPVGRTARVLGGSVWNDVIAATAPYGLTALHGSAGNVSVAGYALRGGVSFYARAHGLAVGAVREVQLVTADGALLRASADEHPDLFWALRGGSGAF
;
A
#
# COMPACT_ATOMS: atom_id res chain seq x y z
N VAL A 1 -1.94 20.12 38.27
CA VAL A 1 -0.63 19.80 37.66
C VAL A 1 -0.94 19.00 36.41
N GLN A 2 -0.91 19.65 35.23
CA GLN A 2 -0.98 18.96 33.95
C GLN A 2 0.34 18.19 33.79
N ASP A 3 0.23 16.89 33.77
CA ASP A 3 1.34 16.00 33.42
C ASP A 3 1.62 16.19 31.92
N THR A 4 2.57 17.05 31.60
CA THR A 4 3.10 17.23 30.25
C THR A 4 4.12 16.12 30.01
N THR A 5 3.66 14.87 29.92
CA THR A 5 4.47 13.84 29.30
C THR A 5 4.68 14.26 27.85
N VAL A 6 5.91 14.65 27.53
CA VAL A 6 6.33 14.94 26.16
C VAL A 6 6.10 13.66 25.36
N ASP A 7 5.30 13.72 24.30
CA ASP A 7 5.07 12.57 23.42
C ASP A 7 6.34 12.30 22.63
N SER A 8 7.20 11.43 23.17
CA SER A 8 8.49 11.08 22.55
C SER A 8 8.35 10.34 21.20
N ARG A 9 7.16 9.79 20.91
CA ARG A 9 6.90 9.01 19.67
C ARG A 9 7.21 9.81 18.41
N ALA A 10 6.92 11.11 18.44
CA ALA A 10 7.20 12.01 17.31
C ALA A 10 8.70 12.11 17.03
N ASP A 11 9.50 12.28 18.07
CA ASP A 11 10.97 12.39 17.98
C ASP A 11 11.59 11.05 17.58
N ASP A 12 11.09 9.94 18.11
CA ASP A 12 11.54 8.59 17.77
C ASP A 12 11.28 8.28 16.30
N LEU A 13 10.07 8.60 15.78
CA LEU A 13 9.74 8.45 14.36
C LEU A 13 10.62 9.32 13.46
N ARG A 14 10.88 10.58 13.84
CA ARG A 14 11.76 11.46 13.06
C ARG A 14 13.19 10.94 13.05
N HIS A 15 13.67 10.46 14.18
CA HIS A 15 15.02 9.89 14.28
C HIS A 15 15.18 8.65 13.37
N ALA A 16 14.18 7.77 13.37
CA ALA A 16 14.22 6.52 12.60
C ALA A 16 14.00 6.72 11.09
N LEU A 17 13.11 7.67 10.71
CA LEU A 17 12.60 7.76 9.34
C LEU A 17 13.03 9.03 8.59
N GLY A 18 13.54 10.06 9.29
CA GLY A 18 13.97 11.32 8.68
C GLY A 18 12.85 11.99 7.88
N ASP A 19 13.17 12.41 6.65
CA ASP A 19 12.25 13.12 5.75
C ASP A 19 11.12 12.23 5.18
N ARG A 20 11.16 10.92 5.44
CA ARG A 20 10.12 9.96 5.02
C ARG A 20 8.86 10.03 5.86
N ILE A 21 8.87 10.74 7.00
CA ILE A 21 7.71 10.90 7.90
C ILE A 21 7.25 12.36 7.93
N SER A 22 5.95 12.56 7.97
CA SER A 22 5.31 13.86 8.22
C SER A 22 4.38 13.74 9.41
N LEU A 23 4.53 14.63 10.39
CA LEU A 23 3.69 14.71 11.59
C LEU A 23 2.65 15.82 11.41
N ALA A 24 1.60 15.80 12.23
CA ALA A 24 0.47 16.75 12.10
C ALA A 24 0.86 18.25 12.16
N ALA A 25 1.97 18.56 12.82
CA ALA A 25 2.49 19.95 12.90
C ALA A 25 3.35 20.35 11.68
N ASP A 26 3.67 19.44 10.77
CA ASP A 26 4.56 19.72 9.65
C ASP A 26 3.81 20.41 8.50
N PRO A 27 4.43 21.38 7.81
CA PRO A 27 3.81 22.10 6.70
C PRO A 27 3.34 21.18 5.54
N GLY A 28 3.96 20.01 5.37
CA GLY A 28 3.64 19.03 4.31
C GLY A 28 2.59 18.00 4.69
N TYR A 29 2.15 17.95 5.94
CA TYR A 29 1.27 16.89 6.45
C TYR A 29 -0.06 16.79 5.70
N ASP A 30 -0.76 17.89 5.50
CA ASP A 30 -2.06 17.87 4.82
C ASP A 30 -1.96 17.38 3.37
N ALA A 31 -0.90 17.75 2.66
CA ALA A 31 -0.66 17.23 1.31
C ALA A 31 -0.29 15.73 1.34
N ALA A 32 0.47 15.30 2.34
CA ALA A 32 0.94 13.91 2.44
C ALA A 32 -0.19 12.91 2.74
N ARG A 33 -1.18 13.30 3.57
CA ARG A 33 -2.32 12.45 3.96
C ARG A 33 -3.45 12.41 2.94
N MET A 34 -3.43 13.26 1.90
CA MET A 34 -4.53 13.43 0.95
C MET A 34 -4.75 12.15 0.12
N PRO A 35 -5.93 11.52 0.19
CA PRO A 35 -6.28 10.38 -0.68
C PRO A 35 -6.80 10.88 -2.04
N TRP A 36 -6.91 9.97 -3.01
CA TRP A 36 -7.62 10.24 -4.26
C TRP A 36 -9.09 10.65 -4.01
N ASN A 37 -9.74 10.01 -3.05
CA ASN A 37 -11.10 10.37 -2.64
C ASN A 37 -11.07 11.56 -1.68
N LEU A 38 -11.20 12.77 -2.22
CA LEU A 38 -11.13 14.02 -1.46
C LEU A 38 -12.26 14.23 -0.44
N ALA A 39 -13.32 13.42 -0.49
CA ALA A 39 -14.38 13.45 0.53
C ALA A 39 -13.94 12.74 1.84
N ALA A 40 -12.85 11.97 1.80
CA ALA A 40 -12.32 11.28 2.97
C ALA A 40 -11.26 12.13 3.69
N ASP A 41 -11.60 12.70 4.83
CA ASP A 41 -10.67 13.48 5.67
C ASP A 41 -9.96 12.57 6.67
N GLN A 42 -8.83 11.99 6.26
CA GLN A 42 -7.99 11.12 7.10
C GLN A 42 -7.06 11.99 7.97
N ARG A 43 -7.06 11.77 9.29
CA ARG A 43 -6.21 12.52 10.24
C ARG A 43 -5.33 11.55 11.05
N PRO A 44 -4.34 10.90 10.42
CA PRO A 44 -3.45 9.97 11.12
C PRO A 44 -2.47 10.71 12.04
N TYR A 45 -1.92 9.98 13.02
CA TYR A 45 -0.84 10.49 13.87
C TYR A 45 0.36 10.98 13.04
N ALA A 46 0.73 10.20 12.02
CA ALA A 46 1.80 10.53 11.09
C ALA A 46 1.53 9.94 9.70
N VAL A 47 2.22 10.46 8.69
CA VAL A 47 2.20 9.94 7.31
C VAL A 47 3.61 9.57 6.91
N ALA A 48 3.83 8.28 6.60
CA ALA A 48 5.09 7.77 6.05
C ALA A 48 5.02 7.61 4.53
N ARG A 49 6.09 7.93 3.82
CA ARG A 49 6.20 7.88 2.35
C ARG A 49 7.42 7.07 1.93
N PRO A 50 7.38 5.74 2.04
CA PRO A 50 8.44 4.87 1.60
C PRO A 50 8.57 4.88 0.07
N VAL A 51 9.80 4.69 -0.43
CA VAL A 51 10.11 4.57 -1.86
C VAL A 51 10.75 3.22 -2.22
N THR A 52 11.17 2.44 -1.21
CA THR A 52 11.70 1.08 -1.36
C THR A 52 10.98 0.11 -0.42
N ALA A 53 11.17 -1.19 -0.64
CA ALA A 53 10.64 -2.22 0.27
C ALA A 53 11.30 -2.14 1.65
N GLU A 54 12.58 -1.83 1.68
CA GLU A 54 13.37 -1.62 2.91
C GLU A 54 12.82 -0.43 3.72
N ASP A 55 12.44 0.66 3.04
CA ASP A 55 11.78 1.78 3.72
C ASP A 55 10.46 1.36 4.39
N VAL A 56 9.70 0.46 3.76
CA VAL A 56 8.46 -0.07 4.38
C VAL A 56 8.79 -0.87 5.64
N VAL A 57 9.86 -1.68 5.61
CA VAL A 57 10.35 -2.41 6.80
C VAL A 57 10.69 -1.44 7.93
N ASP A 58 11.46 -0.37 7.62
CA ASP A 58 11.84 0.64 8.60
C ASP A 58 10.60 1.33 9.22
N VAL A 59 9.63 1.70 8.37
CA VAL A 59 8.38 2.32 8.83
C VAL A 59 7.60 1.40 9.77
N VAL A 60 7.44 0.11 9.41
CA VAL A 60 6.71 -0.86 10.23
C VAL A 60 7.40 -1.03 11.58
N ARG A 61 8.72 -1.19 11.60
CA ARG A 61 9.49 -1.36 12.84
C ARG A 61 9.44 -0.11 13.72
N ALA A 62 9.59 1.07 13.14
CA ALA A 62 9.52 2.33 13.88
C ALA A 62 8.13 2.56 14.49
N ALA A 63 7.06 2.29 13.74
CA ALA A 63 5.69 2.40 14.23
C ALA A 63 5.41 1.39 15.36
N ALA A 64 5.85 0.14 15.21
CA ALA A 64 5.71 -0.90 16.23
C ALA A 64 6.46 -0.52 17.53
N ALA A 65 7.69 -0.01 17.41
CA ALA A 65 8.47 0.47 18.56
C ALA A 65 7.79 1.64 19.27
N ALA A 66 7.11 2.52 18.54
CA ALA A 66 6.34 3.65 19.07
C ALA A 66 4.93 3.24 19.57
N GLY A 67 4.53 1.96 19.50
CA GLY A 67 3.20 1.49 19.88
C GLY A 67 2.07 2.02 18.97
N LEU A 68 2.39 2.33 17.70
CA LEU A 68 1.46 2.87 16.71
C LEU A 68 0.98 1.79 15.75
N ARG A 69 -0.26 1.91 15.31
CA ARG A 69 -0.83 1.09 14.24
C ARG A 69 -0.32 1.53 12.86
N ILE A 70 -0.43 0.62 11.88
CA ILE A 70 -0.13 0.89 10.46
C ILE A 70 -1.41 0.81 9.64
N ALA A 71 -1.60 1.79 8.75
CA ALA A 71 -2.61 1.76 7.70
C ALA A 71 -1.96 1.96 6.33
N PRO A 72 -1.82 0.91 5.49
CA PRO A 72 -1.25 1.05 4.17
C PRO A 72 -2.26 1.68 3.20
N GLN A 73 -1.80 2.66 2.42
CA GLN A 73 -2.57 3.31 1.38
C GLN A 73 -1.75 3.45 0.10
N SER A 74 -2.27 2.99 -1.02
CA SER A 74 -1.69 3.28 -2.32
C SER A 74 -2.30 4.57 -2.89
N THR A 75 -3.46 4.51 -3.57
CA THR A 75 -4.11 5.70 -4.14
C THR A 75 -5.18 6.32 -3.24
N GLY A 76 -5.77 5.56 -2.32
CA GLY A 76 -6.82 6.06 -1.42
C GLY A 76 -8.21 6.17 -2.07
N HIS A 77 -8.52 5.41 -3.13
CA HIS A 77 -9.88 5.35 -3.69
C HIS A 77 -10.92 4.86 -2.68
N ALA A 78 -10.55 3.95 -1.78
CA ALA A 78 -11.42 3.40 -0.74
C ALA A 78 -11.12 4.00 0.66
N ALA A 79 -10.64 5.24 0.72
CA ALA A 79 -10.21 5.87 1.96
C ALA A 79 -11.35 6.17 2.96
N SER A 80 -12.61 6.23 2.51
CA SER A 80 -13.77 6.59 3.36
C SER A 80 -13.88 5.71 4.61
N ALA A 81 -13.76 4.38 4.46
CA ALA A 81 -13.89 3.47 5.59
C ALA A 81 -12.81 3.71 6.67
N LEU A 82 -11.59 4.04 6.25
CA LEU A 82 -10.50 4.38 7.18
C LEU A 82 -10.71 5.76 7.82
N ALA A 83 -11.22 6.73 7.05
CA ALA A 83 -11.48 8.09 7.54
C ALA A 83 -12.60 8.16 8.60
N GLU A 84 -13.46 7.15 8.68
CA GLU A 84 -14.51 7.02 9.70
C GLU A 84 -13.98 6.46 11.03
N THR A 85 -12.71 6.07 11.11
CA THR A 85 -12.08 5.51 12.31
C THR A 85 -11.17 6.54 13.00
N ASP A 86 -10.89 6.34 14.28
CA ASP A 86 -9.86 7.10 14.97
C ASP A 86 -8.47 6.66 14.49
N LEU A 87 -7.72 7.61 13.93
CA LEU A 87 -6.37 7.42 13.41
C LEU A 87 -5.30 8.12 14.26
N SER A 88 -5.65 8.62 15.45
CA SER A 88 -4.73 9.35 16.34
C SER A 88 -3.54 8.53 16.84
N ASP A 89 -3.58 7.20 16.70
CA ASP A 89 -2.50 6.25 17.00
C ASP A 89 -1.99 5.50 15.77
N THR A 90 -2.22 6.03 14.57
CA THR A 90 -1.96 5.33 13.31
C THR A 90 -0.95 6.07 12.45
N VAL A 91 0.04 5.36 11.92
CA VAL A 91 0.90 5.81 10.82
C VAL A 91 0.25 5.39 9.49
N LEU A 92 -0.15 6.38 8.69
CA LEU A 92 -0.63 6.16 7.33
C LEU A 92 0.59 5.96 6.42
N VAL A 93 0.72 4.78 5.82
CA VAL A 93 1.84 4.44 4.92
C VAL A 93 1.42 4.63 3.48
N VAL A 94 1.80 5.76 2.89
CA VAL A 94 1.44 6.14 1.52
C VAL A 94 2.45 5.58 0.53
N LEU A 95 2.06 4.53 -0.19
CA LEU A 95 2.92 3.78 -1.11
C LEU A 95 3.11 4.46 -2.48
N ALA A 96 2.59 5.66 -2.70
CA ALA A 96 2.61 6.35 -3.99
C ALA A 96 4.03 6.54 -4.57
N GLY A 97 5.07 6.60 -3.72
CA GLY A 97 6.48 6.66 -4.12
C GLY A 97 7.06 5.30 -4.55
N LEU A 98 6.46 4.20 -4.17
CA LEU A 98 6.91 2.84 -4.48
C LEU A 98 6.30 2.39 -5.83
N ARG A 99 6.74 2.98 -6.94
CA ARG A 99 6.21 2.75 -8.29
C ARG A 99 7.21 2.10 -9.22
N GLY A 100 6.72 1.18 -10.03
CA GLY A 100 7.48 0.52 -11.08
C GLY A 100 6.77 -0.72 -11.59
N VAL A 101 6.97 -1.01 -12.88
CA VAL A 101 6.45 -2.21 -13.55
C VAL A 101 7.57 -2.82 -14.37
N THR A 102 7.85 -4.10 -14.14
CA THR A 102 8.80 -4.88 -14.95
C THR A 102 8.04 -6.02 -15.61
N VAL A 103 8.09 -6.11 -16.94
CA VAL A 103 7.36 -7.11 -17.73
C VAL A 103 8.31 -8.23 -18.15
N ASP A 104 7.90 -9.46 -17.95
CA ASP A 104 8.43 -10.63 -18.63
C ASP A 104 7.47 -11.03 -19.76
N PRO A 105 7.77 -10.67 -21.02
CA PRO A 105 6.88 -10.95 -22.13
C PRO A 105 6.82 -12.44 -22.49
N VAL A 106 7.87 -13.22 -22.19
CA VAL A 106 7.92 -14.67 -22.46
C VAL A 106 7.07 -15.41 -21.45
N GLY A 107 7.26 -15.13 -20.15
CA GLY A 107 6.46 -15.69 -19.07
C GLY A 107 5.05 -15.07 -18.99
N ARG A 108 4.77 -14.00 -19.74
CA ARG A 108 3.52 -13.24 -19.74
C ARG A 108 3.14 -12.80 -18.32
N THR A 109 4.11 -12.31 -17.58
CA THR A 109 3.95 -11.83 -16.21
C THR A 109 4.48 -10.40 -16.06
N ALA A 110 4.00 -9.70 -15.05
CA ALA A 110 4.51 -8.39 -14.66
C ALA A 110 4.72 -8.34 -13.15
N ARG A 111 5.90 -7.86 -12.73
CA ARG A 111 6.14 -7.44 -11.36
C ARG A 111 5.71 -5.98 -11.23
N VAL A 112 4.85 -5.69 -10.27
CA VAL A 112 4.24 -4.37 -10.08
C VAL A 112 4.48 -3.94 -8.63
N LEU A 113 5.10 -2.77 -8.43
CA LEU A 113 5.32 -2.22 -7.10
C LEU A 113 4.03 -1.65 -6.51
N GLY A 114 3.91 -1.66 -5.17
CA GLY A 114 2.66 -1.42 -4.43
C GLY A 114 1.98 -0.05 -4.64
N GLY A 115 2.74 0.97 -5.08
CA GLY A 115 2.22 2.30 -5.42
C GLY A 115 1.83 2.47 -6.89
N SER A 116 2.09 1.48 -7.76
CA SER A 116 1.77 1.56 -9.18
C SER A 116 0.27 1.49 -9.44
N VAL A 117 -0.16 2.16 -10.50
CA VAL A 117 -1.55 2.19 -10.96
C VAL A 117 -1.71 1.42 -12.29
N TRP A 118 -2.95 1.14 -12.68
CA TRP A 118 -3.21 0.35 -13.89
C TRP A 118 -2.67 0.99 -15.17
N ASN A 119 -2.64 2.33 -15.27
CA ASN A 119 -2.02 3.02 -16.41
C ASN A 119 -0.53 2.66 -16.58
N ASP A 120 0.20 2.48 -15.47
CA ASP A 120 1.62 2.09 -15.51
C ASP A 120 1.77 0.68 -16.13
N VAL A 121 0.88 -0.24 -15.72
CA VAL A 121 0.89 -1.63 -16.23
C VAL A 121 0.51 -1.66 -17.70
N ILE A 122 -0.55 -0.96 -18.10
CA ILE A 122 -1.02 -0.90 -19.49
C ILE A 122 0.10 -0.34 -20.38
N ALA A 123 0.73 0.76 -19.98
CA ALA A 123 1.82 1.36 -20.73
C ALA A 123 3.03 0.41 -20.87
N ALA A 124 3.36 -0.32 -19.79
CA ALA A 124 4.49 -1.25 -19.79
C ALA A 124 4.23 -2.53 -20.61
N THR A 125 2.98 -3.01 -20.69
CA THR A 125 2.63 -4.27 -21.35
C THR A 125 2.27 -4.10 -22.84
N ALA A 126 1.75 -2.93 -23.23
CA ALA A 126 1.30 -2.63 -24.59
C ALA A 126 2.36 -2.88 -25.68
N PRO A 127 3.67 -2.54 -25.51
CA PRO A 127 4.70 -2.82 -26.49
C PRO A 127 4.87 -4.31 -26.85
N TYR A 128 4.41 -5.21 -25.94
CA TYR A 128 4.48 -6.66 -26.13
C TYR A 128 3.16 -7.26 -26.62
N GLY A 129 2.16 -6.44 -26.92
CA GLY A 129 0.82 -6.91 -27.28
C GLY A 129 0.10 -7.61 -26.11
N LEU A 130 0.48 -7.28 -24.87
CA LEU A 130 -0.07 -7.84 -23.65
C LEU A 130 -0.92 -6.79 -22.94
N THR A 131 -1.86 -7.27 -22.11
CA THR A 131 -2.62 -6.48 -21.15
C THR A 131 -2.82 -7.27 -19.86
N ALA A 132 -3.35 -6.63 -18.83
CA ALA A 132 -3.68 -7.27 -17.56
C ALA A 132 -5.19 -7.15 -17.28
N LEU A 133 -5.67 -7.83 -16.24
CA LEU A 133 -7.08 -7.81 -15.83
C LEU A 133 -7.41 -6.51 -15.07
N HIS A 134 -7.16 -5.36 -15.70
CA HIS A 134 -7.37 -4.03 -15.13
C HIS A 134 -8.85 -3.65 -15.04
N GLY A 135 -9.16 -2.71 -14.16
CA GLY A 135 -10.47 -2.06 -14.09
C GLY A 135 -10.65 -0.96 -15.15
N SER A 136 -11.79 -0.27 -15.13
CA SER A 136 -12.12 0.81 -16.07
C SER A 136 -11.35 2.11 -15.80
N ALA A 137 -10.86 2.34 -14.59
CA ALA A 137 -10.12 3.53 -14.20
C ALA A 137 -8.62 3.23 -14.06
N GLY A 138 -7.82 3.81 -14.95
CA GLY A 138 -6.38 3.55 -15.01
C GLY A 138 -5.56 4.15 -13.85
N ASN A 139 -6.12 5.05 -13.05
CA ASN A 139 -5.51 5.67 -11.89
C ASN A 139 -5.76 4.89 -10.57
N VAL A 140 -6.42 3.74 -10.61
CA VAL A 140 -6.60 2.85 -9.47
C VAL A 140 -5.34 2.03 -9.24
N SER A 141 -4.96 1.84 -7.97
CA SER A 141 -3.84 1.01 -7.57
C SER A 141 -4.03 -0.45 -7.98
N VAL A 142 -2.98 -1.04 -8.54
CA VAL A 142 -2.96 -2.46 -8.92
C VAL A 142 -3.06 -3.35 -7.68
N ALA A 143 -2.28 -3.10 -6.64
CA ALA A 143 -2.27 -3.91 -5.42
C ALA A 143 -3.64 -3.88 -4.72
N GLY A 144 -4.19 -2.69 -4.45
CA GLY A 144 -5.49 -2.57 -3.78
C GLY A 144 -6.64 -3.18 -4.58
N TYR A 145 -6.60 -3.09 -5.91
CA TYR A 145 -7.60 -3.66 -6.79
C TYR A 145 -7.49 -5.19 -6.90
N ALA A 146 -6.31 -5.70 -7.24
CA ALA A 146 -6.11 -7.11 -7.50
C ALA A 146 -6.28 -7.97 -6.23
N LEU A 147 -5.76 -7.53 -5.07
CA LEU A 147 -5.87 -8.28 -3.82
C LEU A 147 -7.29 -8.29 -3.23
N ARG A 148 -8.19 -7.40 -3.69
CA ARG A 148 -9.62 -7.39 -3.31
C ARG A 148 -10.54 -8.02 -4.34
N GLY A 149 -10.00 -8.83 -5.25
CA GLY A 149 -10.76 -9.52 -6.28
C GLY A 149 -10.56 -8.92 -7.66
N GLY A 150 -10.99 -7.70 -7.90
CA GLY A 150 -10.80 -6.96 -9.16
C GLY A 150 -11.61 -7.50 -10.33
N VAL A 151 -12.74 -6.82 -10.66
CA VAL A 151 -13.60 -7.14 -11.81
C VAL A 151 -13.14 -6.34 -13.03
N SER A 152 -12.60 -7.03 -14.02
CA SER A 152 -12.13 -6.47 -15.28
C SER A 152 -13.19 -6.58 -16.38
N PHE A 153 -13.06 -5.79 -17.45
CA PHE A 153 -13.81 -6.01 -18.69
C PHE A 153 -13.59 -7.41 -19.29
N TYR A 154 -12.46 -8.03 -18.97
CA TYR A 154 -12.07 -9.37 -19.41
C TYR A 154 -12.52 -10.49 -18.47
N ALA A 155 -13.23 -10.15 -17.37
CA ALA A 155 -13.53 -11.11 -16.29
C ALA A 155 -14.38 -12.30 -16.75
N ARG A 156 -15.26 -12.12 -17.74
CA ARG A 156 -16.06 -13.23 -18.29
C ARG A 156 -15.18 -14.33 -18.92
N ALA A 157 -14.09 -13.94 -19.58
CA ALA A 157 -13.20 -14.87 -20.27
C ALA A 157 -12.04 -15.35 -19.37
N HIS A 158 -11.59 -14.54 -18.42
CA HIS A 158 -10.34 -14.76 -17.69
C HIS A 158 -10.49 -14.78 -16.17
N GLY A 159 -11.70 -14.61 -15.64
CA GLY A 159 -11.94 -14.53 -14.20
C GLY A 159 -11.55 -13.18 -13.60
N LEU A 160 -11.48 -13.13 -12.27
CA LEU A 160 -11.12 -11.94 -11.51
C LEU A 160 -9.60 -11.71 -11.53
N ALA A 161 -9.18 -10.45 -11.36
CA ALA A 161 -7.77 -10.07 -11.33
C ALA A 161 -6.97 -10.82 -10.23
N VAL A 162 -7.59 -11.10 -9.10
CA VAL A 162 -7.00 -11.86 -8.00
C VAL A 162 -6.55 -13.28 -8.42
N GLY A 163 -7.25 -13.90 -9.38
CA GLY A 163 -6.88 -15.20 -9.92
C GLY A 163 -5.60 -15.18 -10.76
N ALA A 164 -5.20 -14.00 -11.27
CA ALA A 164 -3.97 -13.81 -12.03
C ALA A 164 -2.77 -13.46 -11.14
N VAL A 165 -2.97 -13.18 -9.84
CA VAL A 165 -1.88 -12.93 -8.89
C VAL A 165 -1.13 -14.24 -8.65
N ARG A 166 0.18 -14.23 -8.89
CA ARG A 166 1.08 -15.40 -8.74
C ARG A 166 1.91 -15.34 -7.46
N GLU A 167 2.26 -14.13 -7.03
CA GLU A 167 3.10 -13.88 -5.87
C GLU A 167 2.79 -12.50 -5.30
N VAL A 168 2.95 -12.35 -4.00
CA VAL A 168 2.89 -11.08 -3.28
C VAL A 168 4.14 -10.94 -2.43
N GLN A 169 4.86 -9.83 -2.57
CA GLN A 169 5.89 -9.42 -1.64
C GLN A 169 5.28 -8.43 -0.65
N LEU A 170 5.43 -8.66 0.63
CA LEU A 170 4.81 -7.86 1.69
C LEU A 170 5.74 -7.73 2.91
N VAL A 171 5.47 -6.72 3.72
CA VAL A 171 6.06 -6.57 5.05
C VAL A 171 5.01 -6.91 6.08
N THR A 172 5.31 -7.85 6.97
CA THR A 172 4.42 -8.27 8.07
C THR A 172 4.49 -7.33 9.26
N ALA A 173 3.58 -7.46 10.21
CA ALA A 173 3.48 -6.57 11.37
C ALA A 173 4.73 -6.59 12.29
N ASP A 174 5.52 -7.67 12.24
CA ASP A 174 6.81 -7.78 12.92
C ASP A 174 7.98 -7.17 12.14
N GLY A 175 7.71 -6.58 10.97
CA GLY A 175 8.71 -5.96 10.09
C GLY A 175 9.53 -6.96 9.28
N ALA A 176 9.06 -8.20 9.09
CA ALA A 176 9.69 -9.14 8.17
C ALA A 176 9.24 -8.90 6.73
N LEU A 177 10.19 -8.84 5.80
CA LEU A 177 9.92 -8.80 4.36
C LEU A 177 9.77 -10.23 3.86
N LEU A 178 8.57 -10.60 3.41
CA LEU A 178 8.22 -11.94 2.95
C LEU A 178 7.78 -11.95 1.49
N ARG A 179 7.88 -13.14 0.88
CA ARG A 179 7.21 -13.50 -0.37
C ARG A 179 6.15 -14.55 -0.07
N ALA A 180 4.97 -14.39 -0.62
CA ALA A 180 3.89 -15.36 -0.50
C ALA A 180 3.43 -15.79 -1.90
N SER A 181 3.41 -17.08 -2.14
CA SER A 181 3.02 -17.71 -3.41
C SER A 181 2.33 -19.05 -3.13
N ALA A 182 1.97 -19.79 -4.18
CA ALA A 182 1.44 -21.14 -4.01
C ALA A 182 2.45 -22.12 -3.35
N ASP A 183 3.75 -21.84 -3.51
CA ASP A 183 4.84 -22.72 -3.05
C ASP A 183 5.53 -22.19 -1.79
N GLU A 184 5.40 -20.87 -1.51
CA GLU A 184 6.03 -20.21 -0.37
C GLU A 184 4.97 -19.46 0.44
N HIS A 185 4.81 -19.79 1.72
CA HIS A 185 3.74 -19.26 2.59
C HIS A 185 2.32 -19.40 1.98
N PRO A 186 1.87 -20.62 1.55
CA PRO A 186 0.65 -20.81 0.78
C PRO A 186 -0.62 -20.35 1.50
N ASP A 187 -0.69 -20.50 2.82
CA ASP A 187 -1.84 -20.06 3.62
C ASP A 187 -1.96 -18.55 3.63
N LEU A 188 -0.83 -17.84 3.78
CA LEU A 188 -0.79 -16.38 3.67
C LEU A 188 -1.16 -15.92 2.26
N PHE A 189 -0.64 -16.59 1.23
CA PHE A 189 -0.97 -16.28 -0.15
C PHE A 189 -2.46 -16.47 -0.44
N TRP A 190 -3.05 -17.54 0.08
CA TRP A 190 -4.50 -17.78 -0.02
C TRP A 190 -5.29 -16.64 0.65
N ALA A 191 -4.92 -16.25 1.87
CA ALA A 191 -5.58 -15.20 2.64
C ALA A 191 -5.50 -13.84 1.95
N LEU A 192 -4.35 -13.48 1.36
CA LEU A 192 -4.14 -12.22 0.64
C LEU A 192 -5.01 -12.11 -0.62
N ARG A 193 -5.39 -13.23 -1.24
CA ARG A 193 -6.18 -13.25 -2.48
C ARG A 193 -7.68 -13.10 -2.24
N GLY A 194 -8.11 -11.89 -1.94
CA GLY A 194 -9.48 -11.49 -1.67
C GLY A 194 -9.71 -11.02 -0.23
N GLY A 195 -8.82 -11.39 0.70
CA GLY A 195 -8.92 -11.03 2.11
C GLY A 195 -8.16 -9.78 2.53
N SER A 196 -7.59 -9.03 1.59
CA SER A 196 -6.65 -7.92 1.85
C SER A 196 -7.17 -6.78 2.75
N GLY A 197 -8.40 -6.82 3.21
CA GLY A 197 -8.93 -5.86 4.18
C GLY A 197 -8.82 -6.33 5.63
N ALA A 198 -8.36 -7.55 5.85
CA ALA A 198 -8.24 -8.18 7.17
C ALA A 198 -6.78 -8.44 7.59
N PHE A 199 -5.80 -8.17 6.71
CA PHE A 199 -4.37 -8.41 6.93
C PHE A 199 -3.55 -7.16 6.65
#